data_a490545d17baf5c8e081a3ecfb9b0083
#
_entry.id   a490545d17baf5c8e081a3ecfb9b0083
#
_cell.length_a   1.000
_cell.length_b   1.000
_cell.length_c   1.000
_cell.angle_alpha   90.00
_cell.angle_beta   90.00
_cell.angle_gamma   90.00
#
_symmetry.space_group_name_H-M   'P 1'
#
loop_
_entity.id
_entity.type
_entity.pdbx_description
1 polymer ?
#
loop_
_entity_poly.entity_id
_entity_poly.type
_entity_poly.pdbx_seq_one_letter_code
_entity_poly.pdbx_strand_id
1 'polypeptide(L)'
;MKLSQFQFNLPADKIASEPPRWRDECKLMVLHKKTGEIEHKLFKDILEYFEKGDTFVLNDTKVFPARLYGNKEKTGADIEVFLLRELNKEQRLWDVIVDPARKIRIGNKLYFGEDESLVAEVIDNTTSRGRTLRFLYDGSYEEFKETLFGLGQTPVPAWVKTEVTPEDAENFQTIFAKNEGAVSAPAAGLHFSRELFNRMNLKDNNKAFITLHMGIGHFREVDVEDLSKHKMDSERLIITPEAADLINNTRKNGHKVLAVGITTIRGLETYVTTNDEVNAYDGWTNKFIFPPHRFAVPDAIVSNFHRPGSTMLMSVAAFGGYENVMKAYKIALEQDYKFGPYGDALLII
;
A
#
# COMPACT_ATOMS: atom_id res chain seq x y z
N MET A 1 -17.72 0.63 -16.39
CA MET A 1 -17.61 -0.57 -15.49
C MET A 1 -18.39 -0.31 -14.21
N LYS A 2 -18.94 -1.38 -13.64
CA LYS A 2 -19.76 -1.34 -12.42
C LYS A 2 -19.07 -2.05 -11.27
N LEU A 3 -19.28 -1.58 -10.05
CA LEU A 3 -18.74 -2.21 -8.82
C LEU A 3 -19.18 -3.67 -8.69
N SER A 4 -20.45 -3.96 -9.02
CA SER A 4 -21.03 -5.32 -8.97
C SER A 4 -20.27 -6.33 -9.84
N GLN A 5 -19.57 -5.92 -10.88
CA GLN A 5 -18.77 -6.80 -11.73
C GLN A 5 -17.51 -7.34 -11.02
N PHE A 6 -17.05 -6.67 -9.95
CA PHE A 6 -15.84 -7.05 -9.20
C PHE A 6 -16.16 -7.76 -7.88
N GLN A 7 -17.39 -8.25 -7.73
CA GLN A 7 -17.82 -8.99 -6.54
C GLN A 7 -17.62 -10.49 -6.73
N PHE A 8 -17.14 -11.14 -5.69
CA PHE A 8 -17.06 -12.59 -5.56
C PHE A 8 -17.07 -12.98 -4.09
N ASN A 9 -17.39 -14.22 -3.78
CA ASN A 9 -17.32 -14.71 -2.41
C ASN A 9 -15.85 -15.01 -2.05
N LEU A 10 -15.33 -14.34 -1.01
CA LEU A 10 -14.00 -14.59 -0.45
C LEU A 10 -14.16 -15.19 0.95
N PRO A 11 -13.93 -16.50 1.13
CA PRO A 11 -13.98 -17.13 2.45
C PRO A 11 -12.86 -16.57 3.36
N ALA A 12 -13.15 -16.45 4.66
CA ALA A 12 -12.22 -15.88 5.63
C ALA A 12 -10.92 -16.69 5.75
N ASP A 13 -10.97 -18.01 5.60
CA ASP A 13 -9.81 -18.91 5.61
C ASP A 13 -8.87 -18.73 4.42
N LYS A 14 -9.32 -18.02 3.37
CA LYS A 14 -8.47 -17.63 2.24
C LYS A 14 -7.66 -16.36 2.48
N ILE A 15 -7.91 -15.64 3.56
CA ILE A 15 -7.13 -14.45 3.92
C ILE A 15 -5.94 -14.89 4.77
N ALA A 16 -4.72 -14.56 4.31
CA ALA A 16 -3.51 -14.83 5.09
C ALA A 16 -3.39 -13.82 6.23
N SER A 17 -3.37 -14.30 7.48
CA SER A 17 -3.16 -13.48 8.68
C SER A 17 -1.70 -13.29 9.05
N GLU A 18 -0.82 -14.14 8.52
CA GLU A 18 0.62 -14.12 8.76
C GLU A 18 1.38 -14.27 7.44
N PRO A 19 2.57 -13.69 7.31
CA PRO A 19 3.42 -13.91 6.15
C PRO A 19 3.95 -15.35 6.12
N PRO A 20 4.35 -15.88 4.96
CA PRO A 20 5.05 -17.15 4.90
C PRO A 20 6.40 -17.03 5.62
N ARG A 21 6.94 -18.18 6.09
CA ARG A 21 8.24 -18.23 6.79
C ARG A 21 9.35 -17.52 6.02
N TRP A 22 9.38 -17.73 4.70
CA TRP A 22 10.28 -17.03 3.78
C TRP A 22 9.43 -16.21 2.82
N ARG A 23 9.67 -14.90 2.75
CA ARG A 23 8.85 -13.93 1.99
C ARG A 23 8.65 -14.30 0.52
N ASP A 24 9.66 -14.89 -0.11
CA ASP A 24 9.68 -15.27 -1.53
C ASP A 24 9.23 -16.71 -1.80
N GLU A 25 8.73 -17.42 -0.79
CA GLU A 25 8.16 -18.77 -0.93
C GLU A 25 6.62 -18.79 -1.03
N CYS A 26 5.97 -17.63 -1.06
CA CYS A 26 4.55 -17.59 -1.40
C CYS A 26 4.32 -18.09 -2.83
N LYS A 27 3.09 -18.54 -3.12
CA LYS A 27 2.72 -18.93 -4.49
C LYS A 27 2.75 -17.72 -5.42
N LEU A 28 3.13 -17.95 -6.66
CA LEU A 28 3.07 -17.00 -7.75
C LEU A 28 2.20 -17.57 -8.86
N MET A 29 1.09 -16.93 -9.15
CA MET A 29 0.34 -17.17 -10.37
C MET A 29 0.88 -16.24 -11.46
N VAL A 30 1.20 -16.79 -12.63
CA VAL A 30 1.63 -16.01 -13.79
C VAL A 30 0.52 -16.02 -14.82
N LEU A 31 0.01 -14.84 -15.15
CA LEU A 31 -1.03 -14.64 -16.16
C LEU A 31 -0.42 -13.99 -17.40
N HIS A 32 -0.47 -14.69 -18.52
CA HIS A 32 -0.13 -14.15 -19.82
C HIS A 32 -1.31 -13.36 -20.38
N LYS A 33 -1.27 -12.02 -20.30
CA LYS A 33 -2.43 -11.16 -20.60
C LYS A 33 -2.95 -11.28 -22.04
N LYS A 34 -2.09 -11.66 -23.00
CA LYS A 34 -2.48 -11.80 -24.41
C LYS A 34 -3.22 -13.10 -24.69
N THR A 35 -2.86 -14.19 -24.04
CA THR A 35 -3.40 -15.54 -24.29
C THR A 35 -4.40 -15.99 -23.23
N GLY A 36 -4.34 -15.40 -22.02
CA GLY A 36 -5.10 -15.85 -20.85
C GLY A 36 -4.56 -17.15 -20.25
N GLU A 37 -3.36 -17.59 -20.67
CA GLU A 37 -2.66 -18.74 -20.09
C GLU A 37 -2.19 -18.43 -18.68
N ILE A 38 -2.26 -19.45 -17.81
CA ILE A 38 -1.91 -19.35 -16.39
C ILE A 38 -0.85 -20.41 -16.07
N GLU A 39 0.21 -19.98 -15.40
CA GLU A 39 1.22 -20.85 -14.80
C GLU A 39 1.20 -20.71 -13.27
N HIS A 40 1.66 -21.75 -12.58
CA HIS A 40 1.80 -21.78 -11.13
C HIS A 40 3.26 -21.99 -10.73
N LYS A 41 3.79 -21.05 -9.96
CA LYS A 41 5.20 -20.97 -9.54
C LYS A 41 5.29 -20.61 -8.05
N LEU A 42 6.51 -20.46 -7.55
CA LEU A 42 6.80 -19.74 -6.30
C LEU A 42 7.33 -18.33 -6.63
N PHE A 43 7.16 -17.38 -5.72
CA PHE A 43 7.57 -15.99 -5.97
C PHE A 43 9.07 -15.87 -6.29
N LYS A 44 9.91 -16.69 -5.67
CA LYS A 44 11.36 -16.75 -5.94
C LYS A 44 11.72 -17.06 -7.40
N ASP A 45 10.77 -17.59 -8.18
CA ASP A 45 10.96 -17.93 -9.61
C ASP A 45 10.61 -16.75 -10.53
N ILE A 46 10.16 -15.59 -9.97
CA ILE A 46 9.76 -14.42 -10.77
C ILE A 46 10.82 -13.96 -11.75
N LEU A 47 12.11 -14.15 -11.41
CA LEU A 47 13.23 -13.76 -12.27
C LEU A 47 13.35 -14.59 -13.56
N GLU A 48 12.63 -15.71 -13.69
CA GLU A 48 12.59 -16.48 -14.94
C GLU A 48 11.95 -15.70 -16.10
N TYR A 49 11.11 -14.71 -15.79
CA TYR A 49 10.35 -13.91 -16.76
C TYR A 49 11.03 -12.61 -17.17
N PHE A 50 12.18 -12.29 -16.58
CA PHE A 50 12.89 -11.03 -16.79
C PHE A 50 14.35 -11.27 -17.17
N GLU A 51 14.85 -10.45 -18.11
CA GLU A 51 16.20 -10.54 -18.62
C GLU A 51 17.13 -9.48 -17.98
N LYS A 52 18.43 -9.61 -18.24
CA LYS A 52 19.41 -8.56 -17.93
C LYS A 52 18.96 -7.22 -18.50
N GLY A 53 19.04 -6.16 -17.68
CA GLY A 53 18.66 -4.81 -18.07
C GLY A 53 17.19 -4.46 -17.84
N ASP A 54 16.32 -5.46 -17.58
CA ASP A 54 14.95 -5.21 -17.19
C ASP A 54 14.91 -4.52 -15.82
N THR A 55 13.97 -3.61 -15.61
CA THR A 55 13.88 -2.78 -14.41
C THR A 55 12.64 -3.12 -13.59
N PHE A 56 12.86 -3.41 -12.31
CA PHE A 56 11.84 -3.55 -11.29
C PHE A 56 11.64 -2.18 -10.63
N VAL A 57 10.42 -1.64 -10.74
CA VAL A 57 10.06 -0.40 -10.05
C VAL A 57 9.35 -0.74 -8.75
N LEU A 58 9.89 -0.24 -7.66
CA LEU A 58 9.53 -0.59 -6.29
C LEU A 58 9.08 0.67 -5.54
N ASN A 59 8.12 0.53 -4.62
CA ASN A 59 7.70 1.61 -3.74
C ASN A 59 8.45 1.51 -2.41
N ASP A 60 9.35 2.44 -2.14
CA ASP A 60 10.21 2.46 -0.95
C ASP A 60 9.59 3.17 0.27
N THR A 61 8.30 3.39 0.24
CA THR A 61 7.59 3.95 1.40
C THR A 61 7.77 3.09 2.63
N LYS A 62 7.91 3.75 3.79
CA LYS A 62 8.03 3.10 5.10
C LYS A 62 6.77 3.33 5.91
N VAL A 63 6.22 2.25 6.44
CA VAL A 63 5.06 2.27 7.34
C VAL A 63 5.52 2.75 8.71
N PHE A 64 4.76 3.64 9.34
CA PHE A 64 4.97 4.04 10.72
C PHE A 64 3.86 3.46 11.63
N PRO A 65 4.10 3.34 12.95
CA PRO A 65 3.12 2.80 13.90
C PRO A 65 1.99 3.79 14.10
N ALA A 66 0.94 3.67 13.29
CA ALA A 66 -0.11 4.67 13.13
C ALA A 66 -1.28 4.51 14.10
N ARG A 67 -1.41 3.39 14.80
CA ARG A 67 -2.56 3.12 15.66
C ARG A 67 -2.21 3.35 17.12
N LEU A 68 -2.91 4.28 17.77
CA LEU A 68 -2.75 4.64 19.18
C LEU A 68 -4.01 4.27 19.96
N TYR A 69 -3.83 3.70 21.13
CA TYR A 69 -4.90 3.49 22.11
C TYR A 69 -4.69 4.39 23.31
N GLY A 70 -5.77 4.93 23.84
CA GLY A 70 -5.71 5.85 24.97
C GLY A 70 -7.07 6.11 25.58
N ASN A 71 -7.14 7.15 26.38
CA ASN A 71 -8.34 7.47 27.15
C ASN A 71 -8.72 8.94 26.97
N LYS A 72 -10.02 9.19 26.97
CA LYS A 72 -10.55 10.55 26.93
C LYS A 72 -10.53 11.20 28.32
N GLU A 73 -10.09 12.45 28.38
CA GLU A 73 -10.17 13.29 29.57
C GLU A 73 -11.55 13.22 30.23
N LYS A 74 -11.60 13.32 31.54
CA LYS A 74 -12.79 13.38 32.44
C LYS A 74 -13.63 12.10 32.48
N THR A 75 -13.71 11.33 31.42
CA THR A 75 -14.58 10.14 31.38
C THR A 75 -13.81 8.84 31.49
N GLY A 76 -12.50 8.87 31.24
CA GLY A 76 -11.66 7.67 31.14
C GLY A 76 -12.08 6.72 30.02
N ALA A 77 -12.96 7.15 29.08
CA ALA A 77 -13.47 6.29 28.03
C ALA A 77 -12.33 5.91 27.08
N ASP A 78 -12.23 4.63 26.76
CA ASP A 78 -11.28 4.11 25.79
C ASP A 78 -11.50 4.74 24.41
N ILE A 79 -10.41 5.07 23.76
CA ILE A 79 -10.40 5.64 22.42
C ILE A 79 -9.30 5.01 21.57
N GLU A 80 -9.55 4.96 20.25
CA GLU A 80 -8.54 4.67 19.24
C GLU A 80 -8.30 5.92 18.41
N VAL A 81 -7.03 6.22 18.18
CA VAL A 81 -6.58 7.27 17.25
C VAL A 81 -5.73 6.62 16.17
N PHE A 82 -6.10 6.82 14.92
CA PHE A 82 -5.35 6.35 13.78
C PHE A 82 -4.70 7.54 13.06
N LEU A 83 -3.39 7.64 13.15
CA LEU A 83 -2.60 8.70 12.52
C LEU A 83 -2.63 8.57 11.00
N LEU A 84 -2.88 9.65 10.28
CA LEU A 84 -2.89 9.67 8.82
C LEU A 84 -1.65 10.34 8.26
N ARG A 85 -1.41 11.57 8.69
CA ARG A 85 -0.26 12.37 8.24
C ARG A 85 0.00 13.52 9.20
N GLU A 86 1.26 13.92 9.26
CA GLU A 86 1.66 15.14 9.92
C GLU A 86 1.32 16.36 9.05
N LEU A 87 0.60 17.32 9.65
CA LEU A 87 0.20 18.56 8.97
C LEU A 87 1.20 19.68 9.21
N ASN A 88 1.75 19.75 10.43
CA ASN A 88 2.72 20.76 10.82
C ASN A 88 3.65 20.22 11.91
N LYS A 89 4.94 20.15 11.59
CA LYS A 89 5.99 19.63 12.47
C LYS A 89 6.19 20.51 13.71
N GLU A 90 6.25 21.83 13.55
CA GLU A 90 6.54 22.77 14.63
C GLU A 90 5.41 22.80 15.66
N GLN A 91 4.18 22.75 15.20
CA GLN A 91 2.97 22.75 16.03
C GLN A 91 2.53 21.34 16.44
N ARG A 92 3.20 20.29 15.97
CA ARG A 92 2.86 18.87 16.18
C ARG A 92 1.40 18.57 15.85
N LEU A 93 0.94 19.10 14.71
CA LEU A 93 -0.42 18.89 14.21
C LEU A 93 -0.47 17.64 13.33
N TRP A 94 -1.47 16.81 13.59
CA TRP A 94 -1.70 15.57 12.84
C TRP A 94 -3.15 15.48 12.41
N ASP A 95 -3.34 15.05 11.16
CA ASP A 95 -4.61 14.57 10.64
C ASP A 95 -4.80 13.12 11.08
N VAL A 96 -5.95 12.81 11.68
CA VAL A 96 -6.20 11.51 12.30
C VAL A 96 -7.64 11.06 12.10
N ILE A 97 -7.87 9.77 12.24
CA ILE A 97 -9.20 9.19 12.45
C ILE A 97 -9.32 8.78 13.91
N VAL A 98 -10.51 8.93 14.46
CA VAL A 98 -10.79 8.60 15.86
C VAL A 98 -11.99 7.67 15.99
N ASP A 99 -11.94 6.79 16.98
CA ASP A 99 -13.05 5.94 17.38
C ASP A 99 -13.17 5.89 18.91
N PRO A 100 -14.37 6.06 19.49
CA PRO A 100 -15.66 6.42 18.88
C PRO A 100 -15.77 7.93 18.57
N ALA A 101 -15.94 8.27 17.31
CA ALA A 101 -15.92 9.66 16.83
C ALA A 101 -16.97 10.57 17.48
N ARG A 102 -18.15 10.02 17.86
CA ARG A 102 -19.23 10.78 18.50
C ARG A 102 -18.86 11.32 19.86
N LYS A 103 -17.91 10.69 20.56
CA LYS A 103 -17.47 11.06 21.91
C LYS A 103 -16.28 12.02 21.91
N ILE A 104 -15.58 12.16 20.77
CA ILE A 104 -14.35 12.95 20.65
C ILE A 104 -14.65 14.23 19.89
N ARG A 105 -14.64 15.36 20.61
CA ARG A 105 -15.04 16.68 20.13
C ARG A 105 -13.91 17.70 20.28
N ILE A 106 -13.97 18.78 19.52
CA ILE A 106 -13.03 19.91 19.63
C ILE A 106 -12.89 20.35 21.09
N GLY A 107 -11.65 20.58 21.52
CA GLY A 107 -11.29 20.95 22.91
C GLY A 107 -11.16 19.78 23.87
N ASN A 108 -11.47 18.52 23.44
CA ASN A 108 -11.18 17.38 24.29
C ASN A 108 -9.68 17.09 24.32
N LYS A 109 -9.17 16.68 25.50
CA LYS A 109 -7.85 16.09 25.63
C LYS A 109 -7.93 14.58 25.62
N LEU A 110 -6.95 13.97 24.98
CA LEU A 110 -6.77 12.54 24.82
C LEU A 110 -5.42 12.16 25.41
N TYR A 111 -5.39 11.12 26.22
CA TYR A 111 -4.22 10.68 26.97
C TYR A 111 -3.78 9.32 26.48
N PHE A 112 -2.46 9.16 26.26
CA PHE A 112 -1.84 7.95 25.76
C PHE A 112 -0.68 7.53 26.65
N GLY A 113 -0.46 6.21 26.76
CA GLY A 113 0.52 5.62 27.67
C GLY A 113 -0.05 5.40 29.08
N GLU A 114 0.48 4.42 29.80
CA GLU A 114 0.04 4.09 31.17
C GLU A 114 0.27 5.23 32.16
N ASP A 115 1.29 6.04 31.90
CA ASP A 115 1.71 7.21 32.71
C ASP A 115 1.21 8.54 32.10
N GLU A 116 0.30 8.50 31.11
CA GLU A 116 -0.15 9.69 30.39
C GLU A 116 1.00 10.49 29.76
N SER A 117 2.07 9.79 29.34
CA SER A 117 3.30 10.41 28.81
C SER A 117 3.08 11.20 27.53
N LEU A 118 1.97 10.98 26.83
CA LEU A 118 1.61 11.73 25.63
C LEU A 118 0.16 12.21 25.72
N VAL A 119 -0.04 13.50 25.49
CA VAL A 119 -1.36 14.15 25.50
C VAL A 119 -1.61 14.82 24.15
N ALA A 120 -2.83 14.70 23.64
CA ALA A 120 -3.26 15.43 22.44
C ALA A 120 -4.55 16.22 22.73
N GLU A 121 -4.67 17.37 22.07
CA GLU A 121 -5.88 18.19 22.06
C GLU A 121 -6.56 18.12 20.70
N VAL A 122 -7.86 17.93 20.68
CA VAL A 122 -8.66 17.98 19.45
C VAL A 122 -8.86 19.42 19.02
N ILE A 123 -8.26 19.81 17.88
CA ILE A 123 -8.28 21.20 17.39
C ILE A 123 -9.43 21.40 16.40
N ASP A 124 -9.69 20.42 15.52
CA ASP A 124 -10.68 20.55 14.45
C ASP A 124 -11.31 19.21 14.08
N ASN A 125 -12.47 19.27 13.40
CA ASN A 125 -13.16 18.15 12.80
C ASN A 125 -13.00 18.22 11.26
N THR A 126 -12.34 17.23 10.67
CA THR A 126 -12.08 17.22 9.22
C THR A 126 -13.14 16.43 8.44
N THR A 127 -13.61 15.34 9.01
CA THR A 127 -14.69 14.49 8.45
C THR A 127 -15.55 13.93 9.58
N SER A 128 -16.51 13.07 9.28
CA SER A 128 -17.36 12.40 10.30
C SER A 128 -16.55 11.66 11.38
N ARG A 129 -15.42 11.08 11.01
CA ARG A 129 -14.48 10.40 11.93
C ARG A 129 -13.12 11.09 12.00
N GLY A 130 -12.83 12.03 11.10
CA GLY A 130 -11.56 12.74 11.04
C GLY A 130 -11.45 13.87 12.06
N ARG A 131 -10.26 14.05 12.59
CA ARG A 131 -9.89 15.12 13.53
C ARG A 131 -8.50 15.66 13.18
N THR A 132 -8.27 16.91 13.55
CA THR A 132 -6.91 17.45 13.69
C THR A 132 -6.55 17.42 15.16
N LEU A 133 -5.45 16.74 15.49
CA LEU A 133 -4.89 16.72 16.83
C LEU A 133 -3.65 17.59 16.91
N ARG A 134 -3.52 18.31 18.03
CA ARG A 134 -2.27 18.93 18.48
C ARG A 134 -1.71 18.11 19.62
N PHE A 135 -0.52 17.53 19.45
CA PHE A 135 0.16 16.87 20.54
C PHE A 135 0.86 17.88 21.43
N LEU A 136 0.59 17.77 22.74
CA LEU A 136 1.16 18.60 23.80
C LEU A 136 2.32 17.81 24.41
N TYR A 137 3.54 18.24 24.15
CA TYR A 137 4.74 17.54 24.58
C TYR A 137 5.85 18.54 24.88
N ASP A 138 6.47 18.44 26.07
CA ASP A 138 7.62 19.24 26.46
C ASP A 138 8.90 18.49 26.10
N GLY A 139 9.59 18.92 25.05
CA GLY A 139 10.80 18.30 24.56
C GLY A 139 11.04 18.56 23.07
N SER A 140 12.11 18.01 22.55
CA SER A 140 12.45 18.10 21.13
C SER A 140 11.41 17.37 20.28
N TYR A 141 11.45 17.64 18.97
CA TYR A 141 10.58 16.93 18.03
C TYR A 141 10.97 15.45 17.92
N GLU A 142 12.24 15.16 18.02
CA GLU A 142 12.79 13.80 17.98
C GLU A 142 12.29 12.98 19.17
N GLU A 143 12.35 13.51 20.38
CA GLU A 143 11.80 12.85 21.59
C GLU A 143 10.28 12.68 21.50
N PHE A 144 9.57 13.69 20.98
CA PHE A 144 8.14 13.60 20.72
C PHE A 144 7.82 12.43 19.75
N LYS A 145 8.55 12.34 18.63
CA LYS A 145 8.33 11.25 17.65
C LYS A 145 8.66 9.88 18.21
N GLU A 146 9.71 9.78 19.00
CA GLU A 146 10.08 8.53 19.67
C GLU A 146 8.97 8.08 20.62
N THR A 147 8.44 8.99 21.44
CA THR A 147 7.31 8.71 22.32
C THR A 147 6.06 8.34 21.56
N LEU A 148 5.68 9.12 20.54
CA LEU A 148 4.51 8.88 19.71
C LEU A 148 4.55 7.49 19.05
N PHE A 149 5.69 7.14 18.48
CA PHE A 149 5.85 5.88 17.76
C PHE A 149 6.10 4.69 18.70
N GLY A 150 6.67 4.94 19.86
CA GLY A 150 6.79 3.92 20.92
C GLY A 150 5.43 3.49 21.49
N LEU A 151 4.44 4.38 21.51
CA LEU A 151 3.06 4.08 21.91
C LEU A 151 2.20 3.54 20.78
N GLY A 152 2.63 3.73 19.52
CA GLY A 152 1.91 3.33 18.34
C GLY A 152 2.05 1.85 18.03
N GLN A 153 1.03 1.28 17.43
CA GLN A 153 1.03 -0.08 16.89
C GLN A 153 1.06 -0.07 15.35
N THR A 154 1.66 -1.11 14.78
CA THR A 154 1.66 -1.33 13.34
C THR A 154 0.23 -1.39 12.80
N PRO A 155 -0.11 -0.64 11.76
CA PRO A 155 -1.48 -0.50 11.27
C PRO A 155 -1.92 -1.67 10.38
N VAL A 156 -1.71 -2.92 10.81
CA VAL A 156 -2.23 -4.09 10.11
C VAL A 156 -3.75 -4.01 10.10
N PRO A 157 -4.42 -4.15 8.94
CA PRO A 157 -5.88 -4.07 8.89
C PRO A 157 -6.56 -5.16 9.71
N ALA A 158 -7.62 -4.81 10.45
CA ALA A 158 -8.35 -5.76 11.31
C ALA A 158 -8.98 -6.94 10.56
N TRP A 159 -9.25 -6.79 9.26
CA TRP A 159 -9.73 -7.90 8.43
C TRP A 159 -8.64 -8.90 8.04
N VAL A 160 -7.37 -8.56 8.25
CA VAL A 160 -6.22 -9.46 8.08
C VAL A 160 -5.95 -10.19 9.38
N LYS A 161 -5.86 -9.44 10.49
CA LYS A 161 -5.53 -9.98 11.80
C LYS A 161 -6.00 -9.01 12.89
N THR A 162 -6.58 -9.55 13.96
CA THR A 162 -7.16 -8.75 15.05
C THR A 162 -6.13 -8.40 16.13
N GLU A 163 -5.17 -9.28 16.36
CA GLU A 163 -4.11 -9.08 17.35
C GLU A 163 -2.79 -8.76 16.65
N VAL A 164 -2.33 -7.53 16.79
CA VAL A 164 -1.06 -7.07 16.24
C VAL A 164 0.05 -7.30 17.25
N THR A 165 1.12 -7.94 16.83
CA THR A 165 2.28 -8.25 17.66
C THR A 165 3.49 -7.36 17.30
N PRO A 166 4.53 -7.27 18.14
CA PRO A 166 5.75 -6.51 17.81
C PRO A 166 6.42 -6.97 16.51
N GLU A 167 6.33 -8.24 16.17
CA GLU A 167 6.90 -8.82 14.94
C GLU A 167 6.22 -8.27 13.68
N ASP A 168 4.98 -7.80 13.79
CA ASP A 168 4.26 -7.17 12.67
C ASP A 168 4.93 -5.87 12.21
N ALA A 169 5.72 -5.22 13.04
CA ALA A 169 6.50 -4.05 12.64
C ALA A 169 7.50 -4.38 11.53
N GLU A 170 8.09 -5.58 11.57
CA GLU A 170 8.98 -6.08 10.52
C GLU A 170 8.20 -6.78 9.40
N ASN A 171 7.19 -7.58 9.75
CA ASN A 171 6.40 -8.35 8.79
C ASN A 171 5.58 -7.44 7.84
N PHE A 172 5.09 -6.30 8.33
CA PHE A 172 4.33 -5.33 7.56
C PHE A 172 5.21 -4.20 6.98
N GLN A 173 6.46 -4.55 6.64
CA GLN A 173 7.46 -3.64 6.09
C GLN A 173 8.25 -4.33 4.99
N THR A 174 8.50 -3.63 3.87
CA THR A 174 9.41 -4.15 2.83
C THR A 174 10.86 -4.08 3.28
N ILE A 175 11.72 -4.95 2.73
CA ILE A 175 13.15 -4.93 3.03
C ILE A 175 13.87 -3.67 2.52
N PHE A 176 13.22 -2.92 1.65
CA PHE A 176 13.73 -1.69 1.02
C PHE A 176 12.97 -0.43 1.48
N ALA A 177 12.13 -0.55 2.52
CA ALA A 177 11.42 0.61 3.09
C ALA A 177 12.41 1.67 3.59
N LYS A 178 12.26 2.91 3.11
CA LYS A 178 13.18 4.01 3.39
C LYS A 178 12.45 5.27 3.84
N ASN A 179 11.49 5.74 3.06
CA ASN A 179 10.84 7.02 3.24
C ASN A 179 9.56 6.84 4.07
N GLU A 180 9.57 7.31 5.33
CA GLU A 180 8.45 7.20 6.26
C GLU A 180 7.27 8.09 5.84
N GLY A 181 6.05 7.58 5.96
CA GLY A 181 4.83 8.35 5.65
C GLY A 181 3.61 7.50 5.29
N ALA A 182 3.72 6.17 5.26
CA ALA A 182 2.61 5.30 4.92
C ALA A 182 1.95 4.69 6.16
N VAL A 183 0.64 4.46 6.04
CA VAL A 183 -0.17 3.70 7.00
C VAL A 183 -0.53 2.31 6.50
N SER A 184 0.00 1.92 5.36
CA SER A 184 -0.11 0.57 4.80
C SER A 184 1.13 0.20 4.02
N ALA A 185 1.50 -1.08 4.01
CA ALA A 185 2.64 -1.58 3.27
C ALA A 185 2.30 -1.75 1.78
N PRO A 186 3.25 -1.51 0.86
CA PRO A 186 3.12 -1.89 -0.54
C PRO A 186 3.24 -3.42 -0.66
N ALA A 187 2.12 -4.13 -0.51
CA ALA A 187 2.03 -5.55 -0.22
C ALA A 187 2.83 -6.44 -1.19
N ALA A 188 2.82 -6.16 -2.49
CA ALA A 188 3.60 -6.92 -3.47
C ALA A 188 5.12 -6.82 -3.22
N GLY A 189 5.57 -5.72 -2.62
CA GLY A 189 6.97 -5.55 -2.18
C GLY A 189 7.37 -6.43 -1.00
N LEU A 190 6.39 -6.89 -0.20
CA LEU A 190 6.65 -7.76 0.96
C LEU A 190 7.21 -9.13 0.56
N HIS A 191 6.94 -9.57 -0.66
CA HIS A 191 7.44 -10.87 -1.17
C HIS A 191 8.92 -10.86 -1.51
N PHE A 192 9.55 -9.69 -1.64
CA PHE A 192 10.97 -9.60 -1.95
C PHE A 192 11.82 -9.90 -0.73
N SER A 193 12.66 -10.93 -0.83
CA SER A 193 13.68 -11.28 0.16
C SER A 193 15.02 -10.63 -0.19
N ARG A 194 15.94 -10.58 0.78
CA ARG A 194 17.33 -10.16 0.53
C ARG A 194 18.03 -11.10 -0.46
N GLU A 195 17.72 -12.38 -0.38
CA GLU A 195 18.24 -13.38 -1.33
C GLU A 195 17.76 -13.13 -2.76
N LEU A 196 16.47 -12.84 -2.93
CA LEU A 196 15.94 -12.49 -4.25
C LEU A 196 16.60 -11.21 -4.80
N PHE A 197 16.86 -10.20 -3.96
CA PHE A 197 17.61 -9.00 -4.36
C PHE A 197 19.04 -9.32 -4.79
N ASN A 198 19.72 -10.23 -4.10
CA ASN A 198 21.06 -10.67 -4.51
C ASN A 198 21.02 -11.38 -5.87
N ARG A 199 20.04 -12.24 -6.10
CA ARG A 199 19.84 -12.89 -7.40
C ARG A 199 19.52 -11.89 -8.52
N MET A 200 18.74 -10.84 -8.23
CA MET A 200 18.51 -9.73 -9.17
C MET A 200 19.81 -9.02 -9.54
N ASN A 201 20.71 -8.77 -8.56
CA ASN A 201 22.01 -8.17 -8.82
C ASN A 201 22.89 -9.07 -9.71
N LEU A 202 22.92 -10.37 -9.41
CA LEU A 202 23.68 -11.35 -10.21
C LEU A 202 23.16 -11.48 -11.65
N LYS A 203 21.88 -11.21 -11.86
CA LYS A 203 21.22 -11.23 -13.18
C LYS A 203 21.32 -9.87 -13.91
N ASP A 204 21.91 -8.85 -13.29
CA ASP A 204 21.98 -7.49 -13.80
C ASP A 204 20.58 -6.88 -14.07
N ASN A 205 19.60 -7.22 -13.24
CA ASN A 205 18.32 -6.53 -13.24
C ASN A 205 18.43 -5.20 -12.50
N ASN A 206 17.81 -4.16 -13.05
CA ASN A 206 17.79 -2.84 -12.44
C ASN A 206 16.68 -2.73 -11.38
N LYS A 207 16.87 -1.85 -10.40
CA LYS A 207 15.89 -1.48 -9.39
C LYS A 207 15.71 0.03 -9.38
N ALA A 208 14.53 0.50 -9.72
CA ALA A 208 14.12 1.90 -9.58
C ALA A 208 13.18 2.04 -8.37
N PHE A 209 13.36 3.08 -7.59
CA PHE A 209 12.51 3.32 -6.42
C PHE A 209 11.69 4.59 -6.62
N ILE A 210 10.40 4.48 -6.36
CA ILE A 210 9.49 5.61 -6.21
C ILE A 210 8.95 5.59 -4.79
N THR A 211 8.47 6.72 -4.30
CA THR A 211 7.79 6.80 -3.00
C THR A 211 6.34 7.19 -3.20
N LEU A 212 5.42 6.33 -2.85
CA LEU A 212 4.00 6.66 -2.72
C LEU A 212 3.54 6.29 -1.31
N HIS A 213 3.22 7.31 -0.52
CA HIS A 213 2.74 7.11 0.85
C HIS A 213 1.27 6.71 0.84
N MET A 214 1.03 5.44 1.16
CA MET A 214 -0.32 4.88 1.18
C MET A 214 -1.09 5.40 2.39
N GLY A 215 -2.19 6.07 2.10
CA GLY A 215 -3.11 6.62 3.09
C GLY A 215 -4.30 5.69 3.39
N ILE A 216 -5.24 6.20 4.19
CA ILE A 216 -6.44 5.45 4.61
C ILE A 216 -7.39 5.12 3.46
N GLY A 217 -7.32 5.87 2.36
CA GLY A 217 -8.11 5.60 1.16
C GLY A 217 -7.95 4.17 0.62
N HIS A 218 -6.83 3.54 0.95
CA HIS A 218 -6.56 2.13 0.64
C HIS A 218 -7.50 1.15 1.36
N PHE A 219 -8.06 1.57 2.49
CA PHE A 219 -8.99 0.76 3.29
C PHE A 219 -10.46 1.16 3.08
N ARG A 220 -10.71 2.24 2.33
CA ARG A 220 -12.05 2.71 2.05
C ARG A 220 -12.70 1.83 1.00
N GLU A 221 -13.92 1.39 1.26
CA GLU A 221 -14.74 0.68 0.29
C GLU A 221 -15.24 1.62 -0.81
N VAL A 222 -15.37 1.09 -2.02
CA VAL A 222 -16.04 1.79 -3.11
C VAL A 222 -17.54 1.75 -2.83
N ASP A 223 -18.16 2.91 -2.71
CA ASP A 223 -19.57 3.09 -2.32
C ASP A 223 -20.49 3.52 -3.47
N VAL A 224 -19.97 3.50 -4.70
CA VAL A 224 -20.69 3.88 -5.92
C VAL A 224 -20.68 2.73 -6.92
N GLU A 225 -21.84 2.48 -7.56
CA GLU A 225 -21.95 1.40 -8.56
C GLU A 225 -21.21 1.76 -9.86
N ASP A 226 -21.29 3.00 -10.30
CA ASP A 226 -20.56 3.50 -11.46
C ASP A 226 -19.14 3.93 -11.04
N LEU A 227 -18.13 3.15 -11.43
CA LEU A 227 -16.74 3.37 -11.03
C LEU A 227 -16.18 4.73 -11.47
N SER A 228 -16.73 5.33 -12.53
CA SER A 228 -16.32 6.67 -12.97
C SER A 228 -16.65 7.78 -11.96
N LYS A 229 -17.52 7.50 -11.01
CA LYS A 229 -17.93 8.43 -9.94
C LYS A 229 -17.12 8.27 -8.66
N HIS A 230 -16.33 7.19 -8.55
CA HIS A 230 -15.47 6.99 -7.38
C HIS A 230 -14.31 7.98 -7.39
N LYS A 231 -14.01 8.54 -6.22
CA LYS A 231 -12.87 9.45 -6.03
C LYS A 231 -11.88 8.84 -5.04
N MET A 232 -10.66 8.63 -5.53
CA MET A 232 -9.55 8.24 -4.65
C MET A 232 -9.11 9.42 -3.78
N ASP A 233 -8.71 9.11 -2.55
CA ASP A 233 -8.03 10.08 -1.70
C ASP A 233 -6.66 10.43 -2.32
N SER A 234 -6.21 11.66 -2.05
CA SER A 234 -4.89 12.11 -2.51
C SER A 234 -3.80 11.54 -1.63
N GLU A 235 -2.78 10.98 -2.24
CA GLU A 235 -1.61 10.39 -1.60
C GLU A 235 -0.33 11.04 -2.13
N ARG A 236 0.68 11.22 -1.26
CA ARG A 236 1.96 11.84 -1.62
C ARG A 236 2.73 10.90 -2.54
N LEU A 237 3.20 11.42 -3.67
CA LEU A 237 4.01 10.71 -4.66
C LEU A 237 5.30 11.47 -4.93
N ILE A 238 6.44 10.74 -4.88
CA ILE A 238 7.74 11.25 -5.25
C ILE A 238 8.38 10.29 -6.25
N ILE A 239 8.78 10.83 -7.40
CA ILE A 239 9.60 10.14 -8.41
C ILE A 239 10.82 11.00 -8.63
N THR A 240 11.99 10.51 -8.25
CA THR A 240 13.23 11.27 -8.42
C THR A 240 13.64 11.32 -9.89
N PRO A 241 14.46 12.33 -10.31
CA PRO A 241 14.99 12.36 -11.67
C PRO A 241 15.73 11.08 -12.04
N GLU A 242 16.52 10.53 -11.14
CA GLU A 242 17.31 9.30 -11.36
C GLU A 242 16.41 8.09 -11.60
N ALA A 243 15.31 7.98 -10.85
CA ALA A 243 14.34 6.90 -11.06
C ALA A 243 13.62 7.04 -12.41
N ALA A 244 13.20 8.25 -12.76
CA ALA A 244 12.56 8.54 -14.04
C ALA A 244 13.51 8.23 -15.21
N ASP A 245 14.74 8.67 -15.14
CA ASP A 245 15.77 8.45 -16.18
C ASP A 245 16.06 6.95 -16.34
N LEU A 246 16.21 6.20 -15.25
CA LEU A 246 16.44 4.76 -15.28
C LEU A 246 15.29 4.03 -15.97
N ILE A 247 14.04 4.35 -15.62
CA ILE A 247 12.85 3.75 -16.20
C ILE A 247 12.76 4.06 -17.71
N ASN A 248 12.96 5.31 -18.10
CA ASN A 248 12.90 5.73 -19.49
C ASN A 248 14.03 5.11 -20.32
N ASN A 249 15.25 5.05 -19.79
CA ASN A 249 16.39 4.42 -20.47
C ASN A 249 16.19 2.91 -20.65
N THR A 250 15.60 2.23 -19.65
CA THR A 250 15.22 0.82 -19.77
C THR A 250 14.35 0.59 -21.01
N ARG A 251 13.30 1.38 -21.16
CA ARG A 251 12.37 1.28 -22.29
C ARG A 251 13.01 1.64 -23.64
N LYS A 252 13.83 2.73 -23.67
CA LYS A 252 14.57 3.13 -24.87
C LYS A 252 15.52 2.03 -25.37
N ASN A 253 16.07 1.24 -24.47
CA ASN A 253 16.96 0.13 -24.77
C ASN A 253 16.20 -1.20 -25.08
N GLY A 254 14.87 -1.18 -25.14
CA GLY A 254 14.04 -2.34 -25.47
C GLY A 254 13.88 -3.35 -24.33
N HIS A 255 14.22 -2.96 -23.10
CA HIS A 255 14.02 -3.75 -21.89
C HIS A 255 12.65 -3.51 -21.26
N LYS A 256 12.23 -4.46 -20.42
CA LYS A 256 10.91 -4.42 -19.76
C LYS A 256 10.95 -3.63 -18.46
N VAL A 257 9.83 -3.00 -18.15
CA VAL A 257 9.55 -2.37 -16.87
C VAL A 257 8.48 -3.17 -16.13
N LEU A 258 8.85 -3.77 -14.99
CA LEU A 258 7.93 -4.42 -14.06
C LEU A 258 7.54 -3.44 -12.97
N ALA A 259 6.27 -3.13 -12.83
CA ALA A 259 5.74 -2.40 -11.68
C ALA A 259 5.41 -3.37 -10.54
N VAL A 260 6.03 -3.16 -9.38
CA VAL A 260 5.80 -3.97 -8.17
C VAL A 260 4.74 -3.29 -7.31
N GLY A 261 3.52 -3.82 -7.38
CA GLY A 261 2.36 -3.36 -6.64
C GLY A 261 1.53 -2.29 -7.33
N ILE A 262 0.28 -2.18 -6.88
CA ILE A 262 -0.70 -1.23 -7.42
C ILE A 262 -0.29 0.22 -7.17
N THR A 263 0.37 0.51 -6.06
CA THR A 263 0.89 1.84 -5.76
C THR A 263 1.92 2.29 -6.79
N THR A 264 2.79 1.37 -7.21
CA THR A 264 3.79 1.65 -8.24
C THR A 264 3.13 1.93 -9.59
N ILE A 265 2.12 1.13 -9.98
CA ILE A 265 1.36 1.39 -11.20
C ILE A 265 0.73 2.78 -11.16
N ARG A 266 0.05 3.12 -10.06
CA ARG A 266 -0.57 4.44 -9.90
C ARG A 266 0.44 5.57 -9.98
N GLY A 267 1.60 5.39 -9.33
CA GLY A 267 2.70 6.36 -9.39
C GLY A 267 3.20 6.58 -10.79
N LEU A 268 3.52 5.51 -11.51
CA LEU A 268 4.03 5.57 -12.89
C LEU A 268 3.05 6.21 -13.86
N GLU A 269 1.75 5.93 -13.70
CA GLU A 269 0.69 6.43 -14.59
C GLU A 269 0.13 7.82 -14.17
N THR A 270 0.65 8.43 -13.10
CA THR A 270 0.16 9.72 -12.61
C THR A 270 0.62 10.88 -13.47
N TYR A 271 1.91 10.91 -13.82
CA TYR A 271 2.50 12.00 -14.57
C TYR A 271 3.39 11.49 -15.70
N VAL A 272 2.74 11.14 -16.80
CA VAL A 272 3.38 10.63 -18.02
C VAL A 272 3.29 11.68 -19.12
N THR A 273 4.37 11.84 -19.89
CA THR A 273 4.39 12.74 -21.05
C THR A 273 3.53 12.20 -22.20
N THR A 274 3.32 13.04 -23.21
CA THR A 274 2.66 12.62 -24.46
C THR A 274 3.44 11.53 -25.23
N ASN A 275 4.73 11.37 -24.92
CA ASN A 275 5.61 10.34 -25.50
C ASN A 275 5.73 9.09 -24.61
N ASP A 276 4.82 8.91 -23.66
CA ASP A 276 4.84 7.79 -22.70
C ASP A 276 6.11 7.73 -21.82
N GLU A 277 6.75 8.86 -21.55
CA GLU A 277 7.92 8.94 -20.65
C GLU A 277 7.50 9.34 -19.24
N VAL A 278 8.18 8.76 -18.24
CA VAL A 278 8.02 9.11 -16.82
C VAL A 278 8.80 10.40 -16.56
N ASN A 279 8.18 11.34 -15.87
CA ASN A 279 8.88 12.53 -15.37
C ASN A 279 9.19 12.42 -13.87
N ALA A 280 10.24 13.13 -13.46
CA ALA A 280 10.43 13.44 -12.05
C ALA A 280 9.20 14.17 -11.52
N TYR A 281 8.74 13.78 -10.34
CA TYR A 281 7.53 14.30 -9.74
C TYR A 281 7.65 14.39 -8.23
N ASP A 282 7.17 15.46 -7.68
CA ASP A 282 7.04 15.66 -6.24
C ASP A 282 5.69 16.34 -5.97
N GLY A 283 4.68 15.55 -5.64
CA GLY A 283 3.32 16.05 -5.54
C GLY A 283 2.32 15.04 -4.99
N TRP A 284 1.08 15.15 -5.42
CA TRP A 284 -0.03 14.34 -4.94
C TRP A 284 -0.69 13.60 -6.09
N THR A 285 -1.12 12.36 -5.83
CA THR A 285 -1.89 11.56 -6.79
C THR A 285 -3.21 11.09 -6.17
N ASN A 286 -4.28 11.25 -6.91
CA ASN A 286 -5.57 10.61 -6.65
C ASN A 286 -5.96 9.69 -7.82
N LYS A 287 -4.98 9.21 -8.56
CA LYS A 287 -5.18 8.37 -9.73
C LYS A 287 -5.94 7.11 -9.35
N PHE A 288 -7.11 6.93 -9.95
CA PHE A 288 -7.88 5.68 -9.91
C PHE A 288 -7.78 4.99 -11.27
N ILE A 289 -7.31 3.76 -11.26
CA ILE A 289 -7.14 2.95 -12.47
C ILE A 289 -8.16 1.82 -12.45
N PHE A 290 -9.01 1.77 -13.47
CA PHE A 290 -10.00 0.71 -13.70
C PHE A 290 -10.23 0.55 -15.21
N PRO A 291 -10.77 -0.59 -15.68
CA PRO A 291 -10.97 -0.82 -17.11
C PRO A 291 -12.05 0.12 -17.71
N PRO A 292 -11.85 0.61 -18.97
CA PRO A 292 -10.65 0.48 -19.75
C PRO A 292 -9.59 1.53 -19.36
N HIS A 293 -8.32 1.12 -19.30
CA HIS A 293 -7.20 2.03 -19.10
C HIS A 293 -6.04 1.62 -20.02
N ARG A 294 -5.45 2.60 -20.74
CA ARG A 294 -4.22 2.38 -21.51
C ARG A 294 -3.04 2.67 -20.59
N PHE A 295 -2.22 1.66 -20.35
CA PHE A 295 -0.98 1.83 -19.62
C PHE A 295 0.12 2.35 -20.53
N ALA A 296 0.82 3.37 -20.07
CA ALA A 296 1.88 4.02 -20.83
C ALA A 296 3.26 3.45 -20.51
N VAL A 297 3.50 3.03 -19.26
CA VAL A 297 4.84 2.75 -18.75
C VAL A 297 5.09 1.26 -18.47
N PRO A 298 4.34 0.55 -17.63
CA PRO A 298 4.68 -0.82 -17.26
C PRO A 298 4.38 -1.84 -18.36
N ASP A 299 5.34 -2.73 -18.62
CA ASP A 299 5.18 -3.88 -19.51
C ASP A 299 4.58 -5.08 -18.76
N ALA A 300 4.90 -5.19 -17.48
CA ALA A 300 4.42 -6.21 -16.57
C ALA A 300 4.07 -5.61 -15.19
N ILE A 301 3.21 -6.31 -14.45
CA ILE A 301 2.90 -5.96 -13.06
C ILE A 301 2.95 -7.20 -12.17
N VAL A 302 3.36 -7.03 -10.92
CA VAL A 302 3.13 -8.02 -9.88
C VAL A 302 2.30 -7.40 -8.75
N SER A 303 1.31 -8.13 -8.29
CA SER A 303 0.36 -7.70 -7.26
C SER A 303 -0.02 -8.88 -6.37
N ASN A 304 -0.61 -8.60 -5.20
CA ASN A 304 -1.28 -9.62 -4.41
C ASN A 304 -2.67 -9.92 -4.98
N PHE A 305 -3.30 -10.98 -4.47
CA PHE A 305 -4.74 -11.19 -4.65
C PHE A 305 -5.51 -10.28 -3.68
N HIS A 306 -6.42 -9.49 -4.22
CA HIS A 306 -7.14 -8.44 -3.49
C HIS A 306 -8.58 -8.84 -3.18
N ARG A 307 -9.17 -8.14 -2.20
CA ARG A 307 -10.56 -8.31 -1.80
C ARG A 307 -11.54 -7.96 -2.94
N PRO A 308 -12.72 -8.61 -2.96
CA PRO A 308 -13.79 -8.22 -3.89
C PRO A 308 -14.15 -6.75 -3.74
N GLY A 309 -14.48 -6.11 -4.85
CA GLY A 309 -14.89 -4.71 -4.91
C GLY A 309 -13.80 -3.68 -4.57
N SER A 310 -12.54 -4.09 -4.37
CA SER A 310 -11.44 -3.16 -4.06
C SER A 310 -10.93 -2.44 -5.30
N THR A 311 -10.50 -1.20 -5.12
CA THR A 311 -9.84 -0.40 -6.18
C THR A 311 -8.58 -1.09 -6.73
N MET A 312 -7.94 -1.90 -5.90
CA MET A 312 -6.75 -2.66 -6.27
C MET A 312 -7.08 -3.77 -7.27
N LEU A 313 -8.14 -4.56 -7.03
CA LEU A 313 -8.63 -5.56 -7.99
C LEU A 313 -8.98 -4.91 -9.33
N MET A 314 -9.62 -3.74 -9.30
CA MET A 314 -9.98 -3.01 -10.52
C MET A 314 -8.73 -2.59 -11.32
N SER A 315 -7.68 -2.17 -10.64
CA SER A 315 -6.40 -1.81 -11.29
C SER A 315 -5.70 -3.03 -11.89
N VAL A 316 -5.71 -4.16 -11.20
CA VAL A 316 -5.20 -5.44 -11.75
C VAL A 316 -5.99 -5.85 -13.01
N ALA A 317 -7.32 -5.76 -12.93
CA ALA A 317 -8.21 -6.08 -14.06
C ALA A 317 -8.04 -5.13 -15.25
N ALA A 318 -7.69 -3.86 -14.98
CA ALA A 318 -7.37 -2.91 -16.05
C ALA A 318 -6.11 -3.31 -16.82
N PHE A 319 -5.11 -3.90 -16.12
CA PHE A 319 -3.85 -4.30 -16.75
C PHE A 319 -3.93 -5.66 -17.45
N GLY A 320 -4.50 -6.66 -16.79
CA GLY A 320 -4.54 -8.04 -17.29
C GLY A 320 -5.75 -8.36 -18.18
N GLY A 321 -6.69 -7.40 -18.31
CA GLY A 321 -7.99 -7.64 -18.93
C GLY A 321 -8.99 -8.27 -17.94
N TYR A 322 -10.18 -7.70 -17.90
CA TYR A 322 -11.21 -8.06 -16.91
C TYR A 322 -11.50 -9.58 -16.89
N GLU A 323 -11.77 -10.18 -18.05
CA GLU A 323 -12.12 -11.60 -18.14
C GLU A 323 -10.98 -12.53 -17.68
N ASN A 324 -9.75 -12.23 -18.11
CA ASN A 324 -8.57 -13.02 -17.74
C ASN A 324 -8.28 -12.94 -16.24
N VAL A 325 -8.39 -11.73 -15.67
CA VAL A 325 -8.14 -11.52 -14.24
C VAL A 325 -9.23 -12.18 -13.39
N MET A 326 -10.50 -12.04 -13.74
CA MET A 326 -11.57 -12.69 -12.97
C MET A 326 -11.50 -14.23 -13.06
N LYS A 327 -11.08 -14.78 -14.22
CA LYS A 327 -10.76 -16.21 -14.36
C LYS A 327 -9.59 -16.62 -13.45
N ALA A 328 -8.50 -15.82 -13.42
CA ALA A 328 -7.36 -16.07 -12.54
C ALA A 328 -7.75 -16.08 -11.06
N TYR A 329 -8.60 -15.13 -10.63
CA TYR A 329 -9.12 -15.08 -9.26
C TYR A 329 -9.98 -16.29 -8.90
N LYS A 330 -10.81 -16.78 -9.82
CA LYS A 330 -11.57 -18.01 -9.63
C LYS A 330 -10.65 -19.21 -9.43
N ILE A 331 -9.64 -19.37 -10.29
CA ILE A 331 -8.63 -20.44 -10.17
C ILE A 331 -7.83 -20.30 -8.86
N ALA A 332 -7.51 -19.08 -8.43
CA ALA A 332 -6.82 -18.84 -7.17
C ALA A 332 -7.63 -19.37 -5.96
N LEU A 333 -8.94 -19.12 -5.94
CA LEU A 333 -9.83 -19.66 -4.89
C LEU A 333 -9.91 -21.20 -4.92
N GLU A 334 -9.98 -21.80 -6.10
CA GLU A 334 -10.05 -23.25 -6.29
C GLU A 334 -8.74 -23.96 -5.91
N GLN A 335 -7.59 -23.31 -6.13
CA GLN A 335 -6.24 -23.88 -5.89
C GLN A 335 -5.57 -23.39 -4.59
N ASP A 336 -6.37 -22.93 -3.65
CA ASP A 336 -5.94 -22.53 -2.30
C ASP A 336 -4.84 -21.46 -2.31
N TYR A 337 -4.95 -20.47 -3.18
CA TYR A 337 -4.17 -19.25 -3.05
C TYR A 337 -4.72 -18.40 -1.90
N LYS A 338 -3.83 -17.71 -1.21
CA LYS A 338 -4.17 -16.81 -0.12
C LYS A 338 -4.25 -15.36 -0.60
N PHE A 339 -5.16 -14.62 -0.01
CA PHE A 339 -5.49 -13.23 -0.32
C PHE A 339 -4.96 -12.28 0.75
N GLY A 340 -4.88 -11.01 0.42
CA GLY A 340 -4.47 -9.96 1.34
C GLY A 340 -2.98 -9.66 1.29
N PRO A 341 -2.49 -8.77 2.19
CA PRO A 341 -1.11 -8.29 2.14
C PRO A 341 -0.05 -9.39 2.39
N TYR A 342 -0.38 -10.39 3.19
CA TYR A 342 0.47 -11.55 3.45
C TYR A 342 0.17 -12.75 2.54
N GLY A 343 -0.77 -12.60 1.61
CA GLY A 343 -1.19 -13.65 0.71
C GLY A 343 -0.21 -13.93 -0.42
N ASP A 344 -0.70 -14.60 -1.44
CA ASP A 344 0.05 -15.00 -2.62
C ASP A 344 0.07 -13.89 -3.69
N ALA A 345 0.90 -14.08 -4.71
CA ALA A 345 1.13 -13.08 -5.74
C ALA A 345 0.58 -13.48 -7.11
N LEU A 346 0.23 -12.46 -7.90
CA LEU A 346 -0.17 -12.55 -9.30
C LEU A 346 0.78 -11.69 -10.14
N LEU A 347 1.56 -12.32 -11.00
CA LEU A 347 2.36 -11.67 -12.04
C LEU A 347 1.56 -11.65 -13.34
N ILE A 348 1.47 -10.50 -13.99
CA ILE A 348 0.82 -10.33 -15.31
C ILE A 348 1.87 -9.82 -16.31
N ILE A 349 2.06 -10.59 -17.39
CA ILE A 349 3.06 -10.36 -18.44
C ILE A 349 2.46 -10.34 -19.84
#